data_df09bbf78bf484d48e8514594f543193
#
_entry.id   df09bbf78bf484d48e8514594f543193
#
_cell.length_a   1.000
_cell.length_b   1.000
_cell.length_c   1.000
_cell.angle_alpha   90.00
_cell.angle_beta   90.00
_cell.angle_gamma   90.00
#
_symmetry.space_group_name_H-M   'P 1'
#
loop_
_entity.id
_entity.type
_entity.pdbx_description
1 polymer ?
#
loop_
_entity_poly.entity_id
_entity_poly.type
_entity_poly.pdbx_seq_one_letter_code
_entity_poly.pdbx_strand_id
1 'polypeptide(L)'
;GNLGQALANYQNFTKRGFQVKALFDIDPEVIGRTIQGAQVFPLEYLEAYLEKNAIDIATLTLPRDRAIEVAKRLCRCGIKAIWNFAHTDLQVDEDVLVENVHLSESLMQLSYRMIAARRKQKKTEETGDTGIGERSD
;
A
#
# COMPACT_ATOMS: atom_id res chain seq x y z
N GLY A 1 1.49 -6.48 -9.56
CA GLY A 1 0.83 -7.38 -8.62
C GLY A 1 -0.61 -7.05 -8.38
N ASN A 2 -1.26 -7.88 -7.61
CA ASN A 2 -2.69 -7.72 -7.35
C ASN A 2 -3.03 -6.42 -6.63
N LEU A 3 -2.23 -6.03 -5.67
CA LEU A 3 -2.48 -4.79 -4.93
C LEU A 3 -2.33 -3.57 -5.85
N GLY A 4 -1.32 -3.55 -6.69
CA GLY A 4 -1.12 -2.45 -7.63
C GLY A 4 -2.29 -2.30 -8.58
N GLN A 5 -2.80 -3.42 -9.09
CA GLN A 5 -3.96 -3.40 -9.97
C GLN A 5 -5.22 -2.92 -9.25
N ALA A 6 -5.41 -3.37 -8.00
CA ALA A 6 -6.55 -2.94 -7.21
C ALA A 6 -6.52 -1.44 -6.94
N LEU A 7 -5.34 -0.91 -6.62
CA LEU A 7 -5.18 0.53 -6.41
C LEU A 7 -5.45 1.32 -7.69
N ALA A 8 -4.97 0.81 -8.83
CA ALA A 8 -5.20 1.46 -10.11
C ALA A 8 -6.69 1.51 -10.47
N ASN A 9 -7.46 0.52 -10.01
CA ASN A 9 -8.89 0.47 -10.26
C ASN A 9 -9.71 1.30 -9.27
N TYR A 10 -9.09 1.86 -8.25
CA TYR A 10 -9.83 2.57 -7.21
C TYR A 10 -10.24 3.96 -7.68
N GLN A 11 -11.51 4.13 -7.96
CA GLN A 11 -12.02 5.35 -8.61
C GLN A 11 -11.94 6.60 -7.75
N ASN A 12 -11.88 6.47 -6.44
CA ASN A 12 -11.80 7.64 -5.57
C ASN A 12 -10.53 8.46 -5.77
N PHE A 13 -9.46 7.87 -6.29
CA PHE A 13 -8.25 8.62 -6.56
C PHE A 13 -8.50 9.67 -7.63
N THR A 14 -9.19 9.28 -8.71
CA THR A 14 -9.53 10.21 -9.79
C THR A 14 -10.42 11.33 -9.28
N LYS A 15 -11.38 11.00 -8.41
CA LYS A 15 -12.27 12.02 -7.86
C LYS A 15 -11.53 13.03 -7.01
N ARG A 16 -10.39 12.66 -6.45
CA ARG A 16 -9.58 13.56 -5.64
C ARG A 16 -8.45 14.21 -6.42
N GLY A 17 -8.44 14.07 -7.73
CA GLY A 17 -7.47 14.73 -8.57
C GLY A 17 -6.20 13.94 -8.87
N PHE A 18 -6.16 12.65 -8.52
CA PHE A 18 -5.03 11.80 -8.83
C PHE A 18 -5.32 11.00 -10.10
N GLN A 19 -4.33 10.85 -10.93
CA GLN A 19 -4.46 10.08 -12.15
C GLN A 19 -3.36 9.04 -12.22
N VAL A 20 -3.74 7.78 -12.40
CA VAL A 20 -2.77 6.71 -12.59
C VAL A 20 -2.29 6.77 -14.04
N LYS A 21 -1.01 7.02 -14.24
CA LYS A 21 -0.43 7.18 -15.57
C LYS A 21 0.06 5.88 -16.15
N ALA A 22 0.64 5.02 -15.33
CA ALA A 22 1.21 3.75 -15.80
C ALA A 22 1.37 2.79 -14.65
N LEU A 23 1.39 1.51 -14.96
CA LEU A 23 1.71 0.46 -14.01
C LEU A 23 2.94 -0.28 -14.52
N PHE A 24 3.70 -0.87 -13.61
CA PHE A 24 4.89 -1.66 -13.95
C PHE A 24 4.82 -2.99 -13.24
N ASP A 25 5.11 -4.06 -13.95
CA ASP A 25 5.03 -5.41 -13.40
C ASP A 25 6.10 -6.29 -14.04
N ILE A 26 6.38 -7.43 -13.42
CA ILE A 26 7.28 -8.44 -13.97
C ILE A 26 6.51 -9.61 -14.55
N ASP A 27 5.20 -9.69 -14.30
CA ASP A 27 4.38 -10.80 -14.74
C ASP A 27 4.01 -10.64 -16.22
N PRO A 28 4.46 -11.53 -17.10
CA PRO A 28 4.16 -11.40 -18.52
C PRO A 28 2.68 -11.49 -18.83
N GLU A 29 1.86 -12.08 -17.96
CA GLU A 29 0.42 -12.17 -18.20
C GLU A 29 -0.28 -10.83 -17.99
N VAL A 30 0.31 -9.94 -17.23
CA VAL A 30 -0.27 -8.64 -16.92
C VAL A 30 0.29 -7.56 -17.82
N ILE A 31 1.55 -7.69 -18.22
CA ILE A 31 2.22 -6.70 -19.07
C ILE A 31 1.48 -6.57 -20.40
N GLY A 32 1.25 -5.36 -20.83
CA GLY A 32 0.53 -5.05 -22.06
C GLY A 32 -0.95 -4.80 -21.86
N ARG A 33 -1.50 -5.12 -20.69
CA ARG A 33 -2.89 -4.83 -20.41
C ARG A 33 -3.08 -3.35 -20.11
N THR A 34 -4.32 -2.91 -20.17
CA THR A 34 -4.69 -1.55 -19.80
C THR A 34 -5.65 -1.62 -18.63
N ILE A 35 -5.37 -0.87 -17.57
CA ILE A 35 -6.20 -0.84 -16.39
C ILE A 35 -6.63 0.59 -16.16
N GLN A 36 -7.91 0.87 -16.27
CA GLN A 36 -8.48 2.23 -16.13
C GLN A 36 -7.73 3.26 -16.98
N GLY A 37 -7.41 2.87 -18.22
CA GLY A 37 -6.71 3.76 -19.13
C GLY A 37 -5.20 3.80 -18.99
N ALA A 38 -4.64 3.17 -17.97
CA ALA A 38 -3.20 3.14 -17.76
C ALA A 38 -2.63 1.82 -18.26
N GLN A 39 -1.58 1.88 -19.04
CA GLN A 39 -0.96 0.70 -19.59
C GLN A 39 0.00 0.06 -18.59
N VAL A 40 0.08 -1.27 -18.60
CA VAL A 40 1.02 -2.01 -17.78
C VAL A 40 2.29 -2.29 -18.60
N PHE A 41 3.41 -1.78 -18.13
CA PHE A 41 4.71 -1.93 -18.76
C PHE A 41 5.58 -2.93 -17.99
N PRO A 42 6.59 -3.52 -18.63
CA PRO A 42 7.55 -4.33 -17.90
C PRO A 42 8.38 -3.42 -16.98
N LEU A 43 8.74 -3.92 -15.82
CA LEU A 43 9.48 -3.13 -14.83
C LEU A 43 10.82 -2.64 -15.38
N GLU A 44 11.42 -3.37 -16.29
CA GLU A 44 12.68 -2.95 -16.92
C GLU A 44 12.53 -1.69 -17.77
N TYR A 45 11.32 -1.30 -18.12
CA TYR A 45 11.08 -0.08 -18.90
C TYR A 45 10.95 1.17 -18.00
N LEU A 46 11.08 1.01 -16.69
CA LEU A 46 10.80 2.10 -15.74
C LEU A 46 11.61 3.36 -16.02
N GLU A 47 12.92 3.25 -16.17
CA GLU A 47 13.77 4.42 -16.40
C GLU A 47 13.45 5.12 -17.70
N ALA A 48 13.22 4.35 -18.76
CA ALA A 48 12.90 4.90 -20.06
C ALA A 48 11.56 5.66 -20.02
N TYR A 49 10.61 5.12 -19.29
CA TYR A 49 9.31 5.77 -19.12
C TYR A 49 9.45 7.09 -18.37
N LEU A 50 10.21 7.10 -17.30
CA LEU A 50 10.39 8.29 -16.46
C LEU A 50 11.19 9.38 -17.15
N GLU A 51 12.00 9.01 -18.14
CA GLU A 51 12.69 10.03 -18.93
C GLU A 51 11.72 10.81 -19.80
N LYS A 52 10.67 10.16 -20.26
CA LYS A 52 9.71 10.76 -21.20
C LYS A 52 8.46 11.31 -20.55
N ASN A 53 8.19 10.95 -19.33
CA ASN A 53 6.93 11.29 -18.68
C ASN A 53 7.16 11.84 -17.28
N ALA A 54 6.57 12.97 -16.99
CA ALA A 54 6.67 13.59 -15.67
C ALA A 54 5.70 12.88 -14.73
N ILE A 55 6.21 12.34 -13.64
CA ILE A 55 5.43 11.61 -12.65
C ILE A 55 5.68 12.25 -11.29
N ASP A 56 4.61 12.54 -10.57
CA ASP A 56 4.70 13.19 -9.27
C ASP A 56 4.90 12.19 -8.13
N ILE A 57 4.19 11.08 -8.17
CA ILE A 57 4.19 10.11 -7.07
C ILE A 57 4.37 8.71 -7.62
N ALA A 58 5.24 7.94 -7.02
CA ALA A 58 5.37 6.52 -7.31
C ALA A 58 4.80 5.73 -6.14
N THR A 59 4.01 4.70 -6.44
CA THR A 59 3.42 3.82 -5.44
C THR A 59 4.11 2.47 -5.50
N LEU A 60 4.66 2.01 -4.39
CA LEU A 60 5.35 0.73 -4.31
C LEU A 60 4.46 -0.32 -3.68
N THR A 61 4.11 -1.34 -4.45
CA THR A 61 3.29 -2.46 -3.99
C THR A 61 4.03 -3.78 -4.11
N LEU A 62 5.34 -3.71 -4.24
CA LEU A 62 6.21 -4.87 -4.43
C LEU A 62 6.60 -5.49 -3.09
N PRO A 63 7.06 -6.76 -3.09
CA PRO A 63 7.64 -7.35 -1.90
C PRO A 63 8.88 -6.57 -1.45
N ARG A 64 9.23 -6.72 -0.17
CA ARG A 64 10.29 -5.97 0.51
C ARG A 64 11.56 -5.80 -0.30
N ASP A 65 12.15 -6.89 -0.76
CA ASP A 65 13.45 -6.83 -1.44
C ASP A 65 13.38 -6.06 -2.74
N ARG A 66 12.31 -6.26 -3.48
CA ARG A 66 12.14 -5.55 -4.74
C ARG A 66 11.78 -4.09 -4.53
N ALA A 67 11.06 -3.78 -3.46
CA ALA A 67 10.68 -2.40 -3.16
C ALA A 67 11.91 -1.55 -2.87
N ILE A 68 12.88 -2.09 -2.14
CA ILE A 68 14.10 -1.36 -1.83
C ILE A 68 14.87 -1.05 -3.12
N GLU A 69 15.00 -2.04 -4.00
CA GLU A 69 15.71 -1.87 -5.24
C GLU A 69 15.01 -0.84 -6.15
N VAL A 70 13.70 -0.97 -6.30
CA VAL A 70 12.94 -0.07 -7.17
C VAL A 70 12.92 1.36 -6.60
N ALA A 71 12.88 1.51 -5.27
CA ALA A 71 12.96 2.84 -4.65
C ALA A 71 14.26 3.54 -5.03
N LYS A 72 15.37 2.82 -5.07
CA LYS A 72 16.64 3.39 -5.49
C LYS A 72 16.61 3.83 -6.96
N ARG A 73 15.98 3.03 -7.81
CA ARG A 73 15.84 3.37 -9.22
C ARG A 73 14.99 4.63 -9.40
N LEU A 74 13.90 4.71 -8.64
CA LEU A 74 13.01 5.88 -8.69
C LEU A 74 13.74 7.15 -8.26
N CYS A 75 14.52 7.07 -7.19
CA CYS A 75 15.28 8.22 -6.73
C CYS A 75 16.31 8.68 -7.76
N ARG A 76 16.97 7.74 -8.43
CA ARG A 76 17.91 8.09 -9.51
C ARG A 76 17.24 8.76 -10.68
N CYS A 77 15.96 8.48 -10.90
CA CYS A 77 15.19 9.11 -11.96
C CYS A 77 14.52 10.41 -11.52
N GLY A 78 14.78 10.86 -10.32
CA GLY A 78 14.27 12.15 -9.85
C GLY A 78 12.92 12.12 -9.17
N ILE A 79 12.38 10.96 -8.86
CA ILE A 79 11.12 10.85 -8.13
C ILE A 79 11.34 11.36 -6.70
N LYS A 80 10.46 12.24 -6.23
CA LYS A 80 10.58 12.89 -4.93
C LYS A 80 9.47 12.54 -3.95
N ALA A 81 8.49 11.74 -4.36
CA ALA A 81 7.41 11.32 -3.48
C ALA A 81 7.07 9.86 -3.74
N ILE A 82 7.08 9.06 -2.69
CA ILE A 82 6.82 7.62 -2.77
C ILE A 82 5.75 7.23 -1.76
N TRP A 83 4.72 6.55 -2.24
CA TRP A 83 3.68 5.99 -1.40
C TRP A 83 3.99 4.50 -1.25
N ASN A 84 4.43 4.12 -0.06
CA ASN A 84 5.03 2.81 0.16
C ASN A 84 4.09 1.84 0.87
N PHE A 85 3.68 0.80 0.16
CA PHE A 85 2.87 -0.28 0.73
C PHE A 85 3.72 -1.51 1.09
N ALA A 86 5.01 -1.49 0.74
CA ALA A 86 5.89 -2.59 1.12
C ALA A 86 6.22 -2.44 2.60
N HIS A 87 6.22 -3.56 3.33
CA HIS A 87 6.46 -3.49 4.76
C HIS A 87 7.97 -3.48 5.02
N THR A 88 8.60 -2.39 4.68
CA THR A 88 10.03 -2.22 4.85
C THR A 88 10.39 -0.74 4.88
N ASP A 89 11.51 -0.44 5.50
CA ASP A 89 12.04 0.89 5.54
C ASP A 89 12.83 1.13 4.25
N LEU A 90 12.43 2.13 3.49
CA LEU A 90 13.11 2.47 2.26
C LEU A 90 14.23 3.44 2.58
N GLN A 91 15.42 3.15 2.10
CA GLN A 91 16.54 4.05 2.29
C GLN A 91 16.59 4.97 1.10
N VAL A 92 16.09 6.17 1.27
CA VAL A 92 16.03 7.18 0.21
C VAL A 92 16.72 8.46 0.68
N ASP A 93 16.96 9.36 -0.27
CA ASP A 93 17.59 10.64 0.02
C ASP A 93 16.68 11.49 0.91
N GLU A 94 17.26 12.42 1.64
CA GLU A 94 16.51 13.26 2.59
C GLU A 94 15.42 14.10 1.94
N ASP A 95 15.59 14.46 0.67
CA ASP A 95 14.63 15.27 -0.02
C ASP A 95 13.49 14.46 -0.66
N VAL A 96 13.46 13.15 -0.46
CA VAL A 96 12.38 12.30 -0.97
C VAL A 96 11.37 12.07 0.13
N LEU A 97 10.12 12.41 -0.15
CA LEU A 97 9.03 12.21 0.79
C LEU A 97 8.51 10.79 0.67
N VAL A 98 8.37 10.10 1.79
CA VAL A 98 7.83 8.75 1.81
C VAL A 98 6.68 8.69 2.80
N GLU A 99 5.55 8.21 2.32
CA GLU A 99 4.40 7.92 3.17
C GLU A 99 4.23 6.41 3.22
N ASN A 100 4.30 5.81 4.41
CA ASN A 100 4.18 4.36 4.58
C ASN A 100 2.76 3.96 4.94
N VAL A 101 2.25 2.92 4.27
CA VAL A 101 0.93 2.36 4.57
C VAL A 101 1.15 0.95 5.11
N HIS A 102 0.68 0.70 6.31
CA HIS A 102 0.86 -0.59 6.98
C HIS A 102 -0.48 -1.31 7.05
N LEU A 103 -0.86 -1.94 5.95
CA LEU A 103 -2.17 -2.59 5.86
C LEU A 103 -2.36 -3.69 6.89
N SER A 104 -1.32 -4.48 7.14
CA SER A 104 -1.43 -5.58 8.10
C SER A 104 -1.52 -5.10 9.53
N GLU A 105 -0.93 -3.95 9.86
CA GLU A 105 -0.97 -3.44 11.23
C GLU A 105 -2.37 -3.07 11.68
N SER A 106 -3.15 -2.51 10.80
CA SER A 106 -4.53 -2.16 11.11
C SER A 106 -5.34 -3.40 11.48
N LEU A 107 -5.16 -4.48 10.73
CA LEU A 107 -5.82 -5.74 11.02
C LEU A 107 -5.32 -6.34 12.34
N MET A 108 -4.01 -6.25 12.60
CA MET A 108 -3.44 -6.73 13.83
C MET A 108 -4.00 -5.98 15.05
N GLN A 109 -4.14 -4.67 14.93
CA GLN A 109 -4.74 -3.88 16.01
C GLN A 109 -6.17 -4.30 16.28
N LEU A 110 -6.95 -4.55 15.25
CA LEU A 110 -8.32 -5.01 15.42
C LEU A 110 -8.33 -6.39 16.10
N SER A 111 -7.42 -7.26 15.71
CA SER A 111 -7.29 -8.60 16.31
C SER A 111 -6.98 -8.51 17.81
N TYR A 112 -6.05 -7.64 18.20
CA TYR A 112 -5.72 -7.44 19.61
C TYR A 112 -6.90 -6.89 20.40
N ARG A 113 -7.63 -5.96 19.83
CA ARG A 113 -8.82 -5.39 20.48
C ARG A 113 -9.91 -6.45 20.65
N MET A 114 -10.06 -7.32 19.66
CA MET A 114 -11.04 -8.39 19.72
C MET A 114 -10.70 -9.39 20.83
N ILE A 115 -9.40 -9.74 20.96
CA ILE A 115 -8.94 -10.64 22.01
C ILE A 115 -9.15 -10.01 23.38
N ALA A 116 -8.84 -8.72 23.53
CA ALA A 116 -9.03 -8.01 24.77
C ALA A 116 -10.52 -7.96 25.17
N ALA A 117 -11.38 -7.73 24.19
CA ALA A 117 -12.82 -7.72 24.45
C ALA A 117 -13.35 -9.08 24.91
N ARG A 118 -12.85 -10.15 24.28
CA ARG A 118 -13.23 -11.51 24.66
C ARG A 118 -12.74 -11.86 26.05
N ARG A 119 -11.53 -11.44 26.42
CA ARG A 119 -11.01 -11.68 27.76
C ARG A 119 -11.84 -10.95 28.81
N LYS A 120 -12.22 -9.73 28.51
CA LYS A 120 -13.02 -8.93 29.42
C LYS A 120 -14.40 -9.58 29.65
N GLN A 121 -15.01 -10.05 28.58
CA GLN A 121 -16.29 -10.71 28.66
C GLN A 121 -16.20 -12.01 29.46
N LYS A 122 -15.18 -12.80 29.22
CA LYS A 122 -14.97 -14.07 29.93
C LYS A 122 -14.76 -13.81 31.42
N LYS A 123 -14.00 -12.77 31.75
CA LYS A 123 -13.73 -12.44 33.13
C LYS A 123 -15.01 -12.06 33.87
N THR A 124 -15.88 -11.30 33.23
CA THR A 124 -17.14 -10.90 33.80
C THR A 124 -18.02 -12.12 34.06
N GLU A 125 -18.05 -13.06 33.16
CA GLU A 125 -18.81 -14.28 33.36
C GLU A 125 -18.27 -15.13 34.49
N GLU A 126 -16.97 -15.23 34.62
CA GLU A 126 -16.36 -16.02 35.66
C GLU A 126 -16.58 -15.45 37.05
N THR A 127 -16.65 -14.17 37.18
CA THR A 127 -16.85 -13.57 38.48
C THR A 127 -18.31 -13.68 38.90
N GLY A 128 -19.15 -14.17 38.04
CA GLY A 128 -20.56 -14.32 38.39
C GLY A 128 -21.26 -12.99 38.49
N ASP A 129 -20.60 -11.95 38.13
CA ASP A 129 -21.15 -10.70 38.25
C ASP A 129 -22.10 -10.63 37.11
N THR A 130 -23.26 -10.77 37.33
CA THR A 130 -24.18 -10.86 36.30
C THR A 130 -24.16 -9.71 35.39
N GLY A 131 -23.48 -8.74 35.67
CA GLY A 131 -23.31 -7.70 34.74
C GLY A 131 -24.55 -7.26 34.11
N ILE A 132 -25.55 -7.37 34.73
CA ILE A 132 -26.74 -7.03 34.20
C ILE A 132 -26.77 -5.69 33.66
N GLY A 133 -27.08 -5.55 32.52
CA GLY A 133 -27.27 -4.29 31.93
C GLY A 133 -26.00 -3.56 31.64
N GLU A 134 -24.93 -4.04 32.03
CA GLU A 134 -23.78 -3.35 31.81
C GLU A 134 -23.22 -3.60 30.50
N ARG A 135 -23.86 -4.18 29.70
CA ARG A 135 -23.43 -4.44 28.50
C ARG A 135 -23.45 -3.41 27.64
N SER A 136 -22.66 -2.65 27.59
CA SER A 136 -22.74 -1.59 26.82
C SER A 136 -22.17 -1.90 25.59
N ASP A 137 -22.24 -1.98 24.82
CA ASP A 137 -21.73 -2.15 23.68
C ASP A 137 -21.01 -1.62 22.96
#